data_d49ccee2f84ef99ef300da2494ccbac2
#
_entry.id   d49ccee2f84ef99ef300da2494ccbac2
#
_cell.length_a   1.000
_cell.length_b   1.000
_cell.length_c   1.000
_cell.angle_alpha   90.00
_cell.angle_beta   90.00
_cell.angle_gamma   90.00
#
_symmetry.space_group_name_H-M   'P 1'
#
loop_
_entity.id
_entity.type
_entity.pdbx_description
1 polymer ?
#
loop_
_entity_poly.entity_id
_entity_poly.type
_entity_poly.pdbx_seq_one_letter_code
_entity_poly.pdbx_strand_id
1 'polypeptide(L)'
;MLLDSPGRALCTDPMARQRRSTGRKIDGTRYALQAIAGLVVLALFLARAAYQVPLDEALASPELLTLAATGLVLALALPALRPLEASLLTLAAVAPAVYLGFTRPQSVALVPMEHALLAALVIFALKVLASYVFETRDRRQLAARFGQYVPAQVAQALAEDPEGFSMDGEAREMTVLFADIRDFTAIAERLEPRQLVQLLNDVFTPLTEVVHRHGGTIDKYIGDALMAFWGAPLRDPSHAEHAVRAAVEMQQALARLRTDLTRRGAPAVEMGIGINTGTMSVGNMGSRYRVAYTVVGDPVNIAARVQALSRETHADVLVTESTRAGAADLIYREVGTLRVRGKTGGFRLYQPVGEKESLPPEVASWLADHERALAAFYARRWDEAVTRFGRLWAEHPEDRLYELYLNNLRVFTQGPRPTGWSGELDPDAPDGFASVPTRPAV
;
A
#
# COMPACT_ATOMS: atom_id res chain seq x y z
N MET A 1 8.91 52.54 32.33
CA MET A 1 10.20 52.34 31.64
C MET A 1 10.03 51.08 30.83
N LEU A 2 9.35 51.16 29.70
CA LEU A 2 9.85 51.16 28.33
C LEU A 2 10.94 50.11 28.09
N LEU A 3 10.62 49.05 27.29
CA LEU A 3 11.48 48.52 26.24
C LEU A 3 10.73 47.44 25.47
N ASP A 4 10.30 47.81 24.30
CA ASP A 4 10.62 47.32 22.96
C ASP A 4 10.41 45.82 22.69
N SER A 5 9.41 45.62 21.81
CA SER A 5 9.21 44.41 20.99
C SER A 5 10.04 44.53 19.70
N PRO A 6 10.79 43.52 19.28
CA PRO A 6 11.31 43.46 17.91
C PRO A 6 10.38 42.68 16.98
N GLY A 7 10.02 43.34 15.92
CA GLY A 7 9.84 42.96 14.54
C GLY A 7 9.39 41.51 14.21
N ARG A 8 8.13 41.43 13.75
CA ARG A 8 7.70 40.33 12.85
C ARG A 8 8.51 40.43 11.56
N ALA A 9 9.55 39.62 11.46
CA ALA A 9 10.16 39.30 10.18
C ALA A 9 9.15 38.48 9.37
N LEU A 10 8.59 39.07 8.35
CA LEU A 10 7.88 38.41 7.26
C LEU A 10 8.87 37.46 6.59
N CYS A 11 8.89 36.21 7.06
CA CYS A 11 9.56 35.11 6.38
C CYS A 11 8.76 34.84 5.09
N THR A 12 9.14 35.55 4.02
CA THR A 12 8.62 35.30 2.67
C THR A 12 9.24 33.98 2.20
N ASP A 13 8.51 32.88 2.43
CA ASP A 13 8.89 31.55 1.98
C ASP A 13 9.03 31.53 0.44
N PRO A 14 10.25 31.40 -0.10
CA PRO A 14 10.47 31.33 -1.54
C PRO A 14 9.75 30.16 -2.21
N MET A 15 9.44 29.08 -1.44
CA MET A 15 8.68 27.92 -1.93
C MET A 15 7.19 28.22 -2.10
N ALA A 16 6.61 29.15 -1.33
CA ALA A 16 5.24 29.57 -1.53
C ALA A 16 5.06 30.35 -2.86
N ARG A 17 6.09 31.07 -3.31
CA ARG A 17 6.13 31.70 -4.63
C ARG A 17 6.30 30.67 -5.75
N GLN A 18 7.09 29.63 -5.52
CA GLN A 18 7.31 28.57 -6.51
C GLN A 18 6.07 27.65 -6.65
N ARG A 19 5.33 27.38 -5.56
CA ARG A 19 4.03 26.68 -5.62
C ARG A 19 2.96 27.48 -6.36
N ARG A 20 2.96 28.82 -6.26
CA ARG A 20 2.04 29.66 -7.05
C ARG A 20 2.43 29.75 -8.52
N SER A 21 3.71 29.55 -8.88
CA SER A 21 4.17 29.58 -10.28
C SER A 21 4.03 28.23 -10.99
N THR A 22 4.08 27.11 -10.28
CA THR A 22 3.90 25.76 -10.87
C THR A 22 2.44 25.39 -11.11
N GLY A 23 1.49 26.02 -10.41
CA GLY A 23 0.04 25.85 -10.67
C GLY A 23 -0.48 26.51 -11.93
N ARG A 24 0.34 27.17 -12.74
CA ARG A 24 -0.10 28.00 -13.89
C ARG A 24 0.67 27.75 -15.20
N LYS A 25 1.42 26.69 -15.33
CA LYS A 25 1.81 26.21 -16.66
C LYS A 25 0.62 25.47 -17.25
N ILE A 26 -0.28 26.21 -17.89
CA ILE A 26 -1.20 25.65 -18.87
C ILE A 26 -0.30 24.85 -19.81
N ASP A 27 -0.58 23.55 -19.94
CA ASP A 27 0.17 22.71 -20.84
C ASP A 27 -0.04 23.30 -22.23
N GLY A 28 0.99 23.94 -22.78
CA GLY A 28 0.91 24.72 -24.01
C GLY A 28 0.35 23.92 -25.17
N THR A 29 0.57 22.60 -25.14
CA THR A 29 0.02 21.65 -26.11
C THR A 29 -1.50 21.51 -26.00
N ARG A 30 -2.06 21.52 -24.80
CA ARG A 30 -3.52 21.42 -24.58
C ARG A 30 -4.24 22.69 -24.96
N TYR A 31 -3.64 23.84 -24.58
CA TYR A 31 -4.12 25.14 -25.00
C TYR A 31 -4.17 25.26 -26.53
N ALA A 32 -3.06 24.92 -27.19
CA ALA A 32 -2.95 24.96 -28.65
C ALA A 32 -3.99 24.04 -29.32
N LEU A 33 -4.20 22.84 -28.82
CA LEU A 33 -5.14 21.87 -29.40
C LEU A 33 -6.60 22.35 -29.29
N GLN A 34 -6.98 22.93 -28.16
CA GLN A 34 -8.31 23.49 -27.96
C GLN A 34 -8.54 24.76 -28.78
N ALA A 35 -7.54 25.63 -28.85
CA ALA A 35 -7.59 26.84 -29.66
C ALA A 35 -7.71 26.51 -31.17
N ILE A 36 -6.93 25.56 -31.66
CA ILE A 36 -7.00 25.07 -33.04
C ILE A 36 -8.39 24.48 -33.35
N ALA A 37 -8.93 23.65 -32.44
CA ALA A 37 -10.28 23.09 -32.63
C ALA A 37 -11.35 24.20 -32.71
N GLY A 38 -11.26 25.21 -31.84
CA GLY A 38 -12.15 26.38 -31.89
C GLY A 38 -12.01 27.18 -33.19
N LEU A 39 -10.80 27.40 -33.67
CA LEU A 39 -10.53 28.08 -34.94
C LEU A 39 -11.05 27.30 -36.13
N VAL A 40 -10.93 25.97 -36.16
CA VAL A 40 -11.47 25.12 -37.21
C VAL A 40 -13.00 25.24 -37.26
N VAL A 41 -13.67 25.18 -36.11
CA VAL A 41 -15.13 25.36 -36.04
C VAL A 41 -15.53 26.74 -36.54
N LEU A 42 -14.84 27.79 -36.10
CA LEU A 42 -15.06 29.14 -36.57
C LEU A 42 -14.90 29.25 -38.10
N ALA A 43 -13.83 28.69 -38.65
CA ALA A 43 -13.58 28.70 -40.10
C ALA A 43 -14.68 27.99 -40.88
N LEU A 44 -15.20 26.86 -40.39
CA LEU A 44 -16.29 26.14 -41.05
C LEU A 44 -17.61 26.95 -41.03
N PHE A 45 -17.91 27.67 -39.95
CA PHE A 45 -19.08 28.52 -39.89
C PHE A 45 -18.93 29.77 -40.77
N LEU A 46 -17.74 30.39 -40.83
CA LEU A 46 -17.46 31.51 -41.74
C LEU A 46 -17.53 31.09 -43.19
N ALA A 47 -16.96 29.95 -43.57
CA ALA A 47 -17.04 29.39 -44.91
C ALA A 47 -18.49 29.09 -45.34
N ARG A 48 -19.31 28.55 -44.40
CA ARG A 48 -20.75 28.32 -44.63
C ARG A 48 -21.51 29.61 -44.85
N ALA A 49 -21.22 30.65 -44.06
CA ALA A 49 -21.84 31.95 -44.22
C ALA A 49 -21.45 32.65 -45.51
N ALA A 50 -20.17 32.61 -45.89
CA ALA A 50 -19.67 33.17 -47.12
C ALA A 50 -20.14 32.44 -48.40
N TYR A 51 -20.52 31.15 -48.30
CA TYR A 51 -21.03 30.40 -49.47
C TYR A 51 -22.41 30.91 -49.96
N GLN A 52 -23.16 31.61 -49.13
CA GLN A 52 -24.50 32.10 -49.43
C GLN A 52 -24.52 33.55 -49.97
N VAL A 53 -23.35 34.26 -49.99
CA VAL A 53 -23.26 35.67 -50.37
C VAL A 53 -21.99 35.87 -51.19
N PRO A 54 -21.97 36.78 -52.22
CA PRO A 54 -20.75 37.16 -52.92
C PRO A 54 -19.65 37.61 -51.96
N LEU A 55 -18.41 37.25 -52.21
CA LEU A 55 -17.30 37.38 -51.26
C LEU A 55 -16.98 38.87 -50.93
N ASP A 56 -17.17 39.73 -51.87
CA ASP A 56 -17.04 41.19 -51.71
C ASP A 56 -18.09 41.81 -50.79
N GLU A 57 -19.34 41.41 -50.90
CA GLU A 57 -20.41 41.78 -49.98
C GLU A 57 -20.26 41.13 -48.58
N ALA A 58 -19.81 39.86 -48.54
CA ALA A 58 -19.59 39.14 -47.31
C ALA A 58 -18.48 39.79 -46.44
N LEU A 59 -17.37 40.19 -47.03
CA LEU A 59 -16.24 40.85 -46.36
C LEU A 59 -16.58 42.29 -45.89
N ALA A 60 -17.56 42.93 -46.49
CA ALA A 60 -18.03 44.24 -46.08
C ALA A 60 -19.16 44.21 -45.04
N SER A 61 -19.72 43.02 -44.73
CA SER A 61 -20.85 42.92 -43.81
C SER A 61 -20.41 43.00 -42.35
N PRO A 62 -21.00 43.94 -41.58
CA PRO A 62 -20.69 44.09 -40.13
C PRO A 62 -21.07 42.83 -39.32
N GLU A 63 -22.05 42.05 -39.77
CA GLU A 63 -22.49 40.83 -39.09
C GLU A 63 -21.43 39.75 -39.21
N LEU A 64 -20.83 39.54 -40.37
CA LEU A 64 -19.78 38.55 -40.58
C LEU A 64 -18.49 38.93 -39.83
N LEU A 65 -18.15 40.21 -39.80
CA LEU A 65 -17.03 40.73 -39.03
C LEU A 65 -17.25 40.57 -37.51
N THR A 66 -18.42 40.81 -37.00
CA THR A 66 -18.73 40.58 -35.57
C THR A 66 -18.73 39.10 -35.21
N LEU A 67 -19.23 38.22 -36.06
CA LEU A 67 -19.16 36.76 -35.88
C LEU A 67 -17.71 36.29 -35.86
N ALA A 68 -16.89 36.75 -36.80
CA ALA A 68 -15.48 36.39 -36.87
C ALA A 68 -14.71 36.87 -35.63
N ALA A 69 -14.89 38.14 -35.22
CA ALA A 69 -14.23 38.73 -34.07
C ALA A 69 -14.63 38.02 -32.77
N THR A 70 -15.94 37.82 -32.56
CA THR A 70 -16.46 37.14 -31.38
C THR A 70 -16.00 35.68 -31.31
N GLY A 71 -16.10 34.94 -32.43
CA GLY A 71 -15.65 33.58 -32.51
C GLY A 71 -14.14 33.42 -32.29
N LEU A 72 -13.34 34.36 -32.82
CA LEU A 72 -11.89 34.39 -32.59
C LEU A 72 -11.55 34.61 -31.11
N VAL A 73 -12.22 35.55 -30.47
CA VAL A 73 -12.04 35.81 -29.03
C VAL A 73 -12.42 34.59 -28.22
N LEU A 74 -13.55 33.95 -28.51
CA LEU A 74 -13.95 32.72 -27.84
C LEU A 74 -12.95 31.56 -28.07
N ALA A 75 -12.52 31.34 -29.31
CA ALA A 75 -11.58 30.26 -29.63
C ALA A 75 -10.23 30.41 -28.91
N LEU A 76 -9.75 31.63 -28.73
CA LEU A 76 -8.47 31.92 -28.08
C LEU A 76 -8.57 32.07 -26.57
N ALA A 77 -9.66 32.65 -26.05
CA ALA A 77 -9.80 32.92 -24.62
C ALA A 77 -10.34 31.73 -23.81
N LEU A 78 -11.31 30.97 -24.35
CA LEU A 78 -11.96 29.87 -23.62
C LEU A 78 -10.97 28.80 -23.11
N PRO A 79 -9.92 28.38 -23.86
CA PRO A 79 -8.97 27.39 -23.35
C PRO A 79 -8.21 27.83 -22.10
N ALA A 80 -8.02 29.15 -21.90
CA ALA A 80 -7.28 29.70 -20.76
C ALA A 80 -8.14 29.90 -19.50
N LEU A 81 -9.47 29.86 -19.62
CA LEU A 81 -10.41 30.20 -18.56
C LEU A 81 -10.89 28.97 -17.81
N ARG A 82 -11.25 29.18 -16.53
CA ARG A 82 -11.94 28.17 -15.70
C ARG A 82 -13.38 27.96 -16.23
N PRO A 83 -14.02 26.82 -15.94
CA PRO A 83 -15.37 26.53 -16.46
C PRO A 83 -16.39 27.64 -16.20
N LEU A 84 -16.40 28.23 -15.01
CA LEU A 84 -17.32 29.31 -14.65
C LEU A 84 -17.03 30.60 -15.46
N GLU A 85 -15.76 30.99 -15.55
CA GLU A 85 -15.32 32.17 -16.32
C GLU A 85 -15.61 31.97 -17.81
N ALA A 86 -15.39 30.75 -18.33
CA ALA A 86 -15.70 30.41 -19.71
C ALA A 86 -17.22 30.53 -20.01
N SER A 87 -18.07 30.06 -19.08
CA SER A 87 -19.53 30.18 -19.20
C SER A 87 -19.97 31.64 -19.21
N LEU A 88 -19.41 32.45 -18.32
CA LEU A 88 -19.72 33.91 -18.25
C LEU A 88 -19.25 34.63 -19.52
N LEU A 89 -18.05 34.33 -20.02
CA LEU A 89 -17.56 34.93 -21.26
C LEU A 89 -18.43 34.53 -22.46
N THR A 90 -18.80 33.25 -22.56
CA THR A 90 -19.66 32.76 -23.66
C THR A 90 -21.03 33.44 -23.59
N LEU A 91 -21.64 33.57 -22.42
CA LEU A 91 -22.91 34.25 -22.23
C LEU A 91 -22.81 35.76 -22.63
N ALA A 92 -21.75 36.44 -22.17
CA ALA A 92 -21.51 37.84 -22.53
C ALA A 92 -21.28 38.03 -24.03
N ALA A 93 -20.61 37.10 -24.69
CA ALA A 93 -20.36 37.14 -26.13
C ALA A 93 -21.63 36.89 -26.98
N VAL A 94 -22.52 36.04 -26.49
CA VAL A 94 -23.77 35.66 -27.17
C VAL A 94 -24.89 36.71 -26.97
N ALA A 95 -24.93 37.35 -25.81
CA ALA A 95 -26.00 38.31 -25.45
C ALA A 95 -26.24 39.44 -26.47
N PRO A 96 -25.20 40.11 -27.02
CA PRO A 96 -25.39 41.11 -28.06
C PRO A 96 -25.97 40.56 -29.37
N ALA A 97 -25.55 39.35 -29.76
CA ALA A 97 -26.07 38.70 -30.97
C ALA A 97 -27.57 38.39 -30.84
N VAL A 98 -27.96 37.88 -29.67
CA VAL A 98 -29.38 37.64 -29.35
C VAL A 98 -30.19 38.93 -29.36
N TYR A 99 -29.69 40.00 -28.71
CA TYR A 99 -30.35 41.29 -28.65
C TYR A 99 -30.56 41.88 -30.04
N LEU A 100 -29.53 41.88 -30.90
CA LEU A 100 -29.62 42.36 -32.28
C LEU A 100 -30.57 41.53 -33.12
N GLY A 101 -30.65 40.23 -32.93
CA GLY A 101 -31.57 39.34 -33.61
C GLY A 101 -33.04 39.58 -33.27
N PHE A 102 -33.36 40.05 -32.07
CA PHE A 102 -34.72 40.42 -31.66
C PHE A 102 -35.13 41.81 -32.15
N THR A 103 -34.17 42.72 -32.36
CA THR A 103 -34.46 44.12 -32.67
C THR A 103 -34.41 44.45 -34.17
N ARG A 104 -33.77 43.60 -35.01
CA ARG A 104 -33.67 43.82 -36.47
C ARG A 104 -34.62 42.88 -37.24
N PRO A 105 -35.25 43.39 -38.37
CA PRO A 105 -36.02 42.56 -39.25
C PRO A 105 -35.18 41.49 -39.90
N GLN A 106 -35.62 40.24 -39.88
CA GLN A 106 -34.86 39.06 -40.43
C GLN A 106 -34.56 39.16 -41.95
N SER A 107 -35.25 40.05 -42.67
CA SER A 107 -35.04 40.27 -44.09
C SER A 107 -33.75 41.03 -44.49
N VAL A 108 -32.98 41.52 -43.49
CA VAL A 108 -31.77 42.33 -43.74
C VAL A 108 -30.47 41.65 -43.21
N ALA A 109 -30.62 40.55 -42.48
CA ALA A 109 -29.43 39.90 -41.89
C ALA A 109 -28.79 38.91 -42.90
N LEU A 110 -27.56 39.22 -43.31
CA LEU A 110 -26.73 38.37 -44.20
C LEU A 110 -26.32 37.06 -43.56
N VAL A 111 -26.20 37.02 -42.24
CA VAL A 111 -25.88 35.80 -41.44
C VAL A 111 -27.02 35.55 -40.44
N PRO A 112 -27.73 34.45 -40.58
CA PRO A 112 -28.77 34.07 -39.60
C PRO A 112 -28.19 33.98 -38.18
N MET A 113 -28.84 34.59 -37.19
CA MET A 113 -28.45 34.57 -35.76
C MET A 113 -28.25 33.17 -35.25
N GLU A 114 -28.98 32.18 -35.80
CA GLU A 114 -28.87 30.78 -35.46
C GLU A 114 -27.46 30.23 -35.65
N HIS A 115 -26.74 30.64 -36.68
CA HIS A 115 -25.38 30.20 -36.96
C HIS A 115 -24.36 30.71 -35.91
N ALA A 116 -24.53 31.99 -35.49
CA ALA A 116 -23.65 32.55 -34.45
C ALA A 116 -23.84 31.90 -33.11
N LEU A 117 -25.11 31.61 -32.72
CA LEU A 117 -25.45 30.90 -31.51
C LEU A 117 -24.94 29.46 -31.55
N LEU A 118 -25.12 28.76 -32.68
CA LEU A 118 -24.67 27.39 -32.85
C LEU A 118 -23.12 27.29 -32.80
N ALA A 119 -22.41 28.23 -33.45
CA ALA A 119 -20.96 28.29 -33.40
C ALA A 119 -20.45 28.47 -31.97
N ALA A 120 -21.00 29.43 -31.22
CA ALA A 120 -20.62 29.66 -29.84
C ALA A 120 -20.90 28.44 -28.94
N LEU A 121 -22.07 27.79 -29.12
CA LEU A 121 -22.44 26.57 -28.40
C LEU A 121 -21.50 25.44 -28.70
N VAL A 122 -21.13 25.18 -29.95
CA VAL A 122 -20.22 24.10 -30.35
C VAL A 122 -18.81 24.35 -29.80
N ILE A 123 -18.29 25.58 -29.89
CA ILE A 123 -16.96 25.93 -29.33
C ILE A 123 -16.96 25.72 -27.81
N PHE A 124 -18.02 26.14 -27.12
CA PHE A 124 -18.15 25.94 -25.68
C PHE A 124 -18.26 24.46 -25.31
N ALA A 125 -19.10 23.69 -26.04
CA ALA A 125 -19.26 22.26 -25.80
C ALA A 125 -17.95 21.49 -26.01
N LEU A 126 -17.19 21.80 -27.05
CA LEU A 126 -15.87 21.24 -27.30
C LEU A 126 -14.90 21.56 -26.18
N LYS A 127 -14.90 22.79 -25.64
CA LYS A 127 -14.08 23.18 -24.51
C LYS A 127 -14.42 22.38 -23.26
N VAL A 128 -15.72 22.24 -22.92
CA VAL A 128 -16.17 21.47 -21.76
C VAL A 128 -15.80 20.00 -21.89
N LEU A 129 -16.07 19.42 -23.06
CA LEU A 129 -15.73 18.02 -23.35
C LEU A 129 -14.22 17.76 -23.25
N ALA A 130 -13.42 18.61 -23.87
CA ALA A 130 -11.97 18.52 -23.83
C ALA A 130 -11.46 18.66 -22.38
N SER A 131 -11.96 19.62 -21.61
CA SER A 131 -11.60 19.82 -20.22
C SER A 131 -11.93 18.58 -19.38
N TYR A 132 -13.12 18.00 -19.55
CA TYR A 132 -13.55 16.79 -18.86
C TYR A 132 -12.65 15.57 -19.19
N VAL A 133 -12.34 15.36 -20.47
CA VAL A 133 -11.49 14.24 -20.92
C VAL A 133 -10.06 14.40 -20.40
N PHE A 134 -9.49 15.60 -20.46
CA PHE A 134 -8.13 15.85 -19.98
C PHE A 134 -8.04 15.75 -18.46
N GLU A 135 -8.98 16.32 -17.72
CA GLU A 135 -9.01 16.25 -16.26
C GLU A 135 -9.14 14.78 -15.76
N THR A 136 -10.02 14.00 -16.42
CA THR A 136 -10.17 12.57 -16.10
C THR A 136 -8.91 11.77 -16.41
N ARG A 137 -8.24 12.07 -17.53
CA ARG A 137 -6.95 11.43 -17.88
C ARG A 137 -5.84 11.79 -16.91
N ASP A 138 -5.76 13.05 -16.47
CA ASP A 138 -4.76 13.51 -15.52
C ASP A 138 -4.92 12.85 -14.16
N ARG A 139 -6.15 12.77 -13.66
CA ARG A 139 -6.46 12.05 -12.41
C ARG A 139 -6.03 10.59 -12.49
N ARG A 140 -6.35 9.88 -13.59
CA ARG A 140 -5.95 8.49 -13.81
C ARG A 140 -4.45 8.31 -13.96
N GLN A 141 -3.74 9.20 -14.64
CA GLN A 141 -2.28 9.15 -14.79
C GLN A 141 -1.57 9.49 -13.48
N LEU A 142 -2.11 10.42 -12.68
CA LEU A 142 -1.60 10.73 -11.35
C LEU A 142 -1.75 9.51 -10.44
N ALA A 143 -2.93 8.91 -10.38
CA ALA A 143 -3.20 7.69 -9.64
C ALA A 143 -2.29 6.52 -10.09
N ALA A 144 -2.08 6.35 -11.40
CA ALA A 144 -1.20 5.30 -11.93
C ALA A 144 0.30 5.55 -11.64
N ARG A 145 0.75 6.80 -11.63
CA ARG A 145 2.14 7.15 -11.26
C ARG A 145 2.38 7.05 -9.77
N PHE A 146 1.40 7.42 -8.95
CA PHE A 146 1.47 7.23 -7.50
C PHE A 146 1.23 5.78 -7.10
N GLY A 147 0.50 4.99 -7.87
CA GLY A 147 0.24 3.57 -7.60
C GLY A 147 1.50 2.68 -7.56
N GLN A 148 2.65 3.18 -8.04
CA GLN A 148 3.94 2.52 -7.84
C GLN A 148 4.59 2.84 -6.48
N TYR A 149 4.12 3.90 -5.79
CA TYR A 149 4.67 4.40 -4.53
C TYR A 149 3.65 4.44 -3.40
N VAL A 150 2.39 4.28 -3.73
CA VAL A 150 1.27 4.27 -2.77
C VAL A 150 0.51 2.96 -2.99
N PRO A 151 0.17 2.21 -1.92
CA PRO A 151 -0.64 1.00 -2.05
C PRO A 151 -1.89 1.24 -2.88
N ALA A 152 -2.28 0.26 -3.70
CA ALA A 152 -3.41 0.41 -4.63
C ALA A 152 -4.71 0.81 -3.90
N GLN A 153 -4.92 0.29 -2.68
CA GLN A 153 -6.04 0.62 -1.82
C GLN A 153 -6.02 2.09 -1.37
N VAL A 154 -4.83 2.65 -1.07
CA VAL A 154 -4.68 4.07 -0.72
C VAL A 154 -4.95 4.95 -1.94
N ALA A 155 -4.44 4.56 -3.11
CA ALA A 155 -4.69 5.28 -4.36
C ALA A 155 -6.18 5.29 -4.72
N GLN A 156 -6.88 4.19 -4.50
CA GLN A 156 -8.32 4.06 -4.72
C GLN A 156 -9.11 4.90 -3.72
N ALA A 157 -8.83 4.80 -2.42
CA ALA A 157 -9.49 5.59 -1.38
C ALA A 157 -9.31 7.10 -1.60
N LEU A 158 -8.10 7.55 -2.00
CA LEU A 158 -7.82 8.93 -2.39
C LEU A 158 -8.62 9.38 -3.62
N ALA A 159 -8.89 8.47 -4.56
CA ALA A 159 -9.65 8.79 -5.77
C ALA A 159 -11.17 8.88 -5.49
N GLU A 160 -11.68 8.08 -4.55
CA GLU A 160 -13.10 8.03 -4.18
C GLU A 160 -13.50 9.15 -3.21
N ASP A 161 -12.66 9.48 -2.23
CA ASP A 161 -12.89 10.56 -1.26
C ASP A 161 -11.62 11.36 -0.98
N PRO A 162 -11.29 12.35 -1.84
CA PRO A 162 -10.09 13.17 -1.68
C PRO A 162 -10.09 14.08 -0.44
N GLU A 163 -11.25 14.41 0.11
CA GLU A 163 -11.39 15.32 1.27
C GLU A 163 -11.57 14.56 2.59
N GLY A 164 -12.13 13.36 2.55
CA GLY A 164 -12.35 12.52 3.75
C GLY A 164 -11.11 11.72 4.18
N PHE A 165 -10.05 11.71 3.35
CA PHE A 165 -8.83 11.00 3.67
C PHE A 165 -7.82 11.92 4.38
N SER A 166 -7.77 11.82 5.72
CA SER A 166 -6.75 12.52 6.50
C SER A 166 -5.39 11.86 6.27
N MET A 167 -4.45 12.64 5.72
CA MET A 167 -3.05 12.25 5.60
C MET A 167 -2.27 12.52 6.90
N ASP A 168 -2.92 13.13 7.90
CA ASP A 168 -2.37 13.31 9.23
C ASP A 168 -2.36 11.97 9.96
N GLY A 169 -1.27 11.68 10.68
CA GLY A 169 -1.13 10.43 11.39
C GLY A 169 -2.25 10.21 12.41
N GLU A 170 -2.92 9.07 12.33
CA GLU A 170 -3.93 8.65 13.32
C GLU A 170 -3.44 7.41 14.10
N ALA A 171 -3.85 7.32 15.36
CA ALA A 171 -3.65 6.12 16.18
C ALA A 171 -4.80 5.14 15.91
N ARG A 172 -4.45 3.91 15.49
CA ARG A 172 -5.43 2.87 15.15
C ARG A 172 -4.91 1.50 15.61
N GLU A 173 -5.83 0.64 16.04
CA GLU A 173 -5.50 -0.77 16.24
C GLU A 173 -5.40 -1.46 14.88
N MET A 174 -4.27 -2.10 14.65
CA MET A 174 -3.88 -2.66 13.36
C MET A 174 -3.00 -3.89 13.56
N THR A 175 -2.81 -4.65 12.50
CA THR A 175 -1.87 -5.78 12.47
C THR A 175 -0.75 -5.48 11.49
N VAL A 176 0.49 -5.75 11.92
CA VAL A 176 1.69 -5.61 11.08
C VAL A 176 2.41 -6.94 10.98
N LEU A 177 2.93 -7.21 9.79
CA LEU A 177 3.67 -8.40 9.42
C LEU A 177 5.04 -8.01 8.91
N PHE A 178 6.06 -8.72 9.40
CA PHE A 178 7.39 -8.76 8.81
C PHE A 178 7.68 -10.16 8.32
N ALA A 179 8.26 -10.26 7.12
CA ALA A 179 8.72 -11.51 6.54
C ALA A 179 10.14 -11.31 6.01
N ASP A 180 11.04 -12.26 6.25
CA ASP A 180 12.46 -12.15 5.92
C ASP A 180 13.01 -13.50 5.44
N ILE A 181 13.87 -13.46 4.40
CA ILE A 181 14.44 -14.67 3.81
C ILE A 181 15.51 -15.24 4.76
N ARG A 182 15.40 -16.53 5.08
CA ARG A 182 16.40 -17.22 5.90
C ARG A 182 17.73 -17.34 5.13
N ASP A 183 18.82 -17.05 5.83
CA ASP A 183 20.20 -17.19 5.32
C ASP A 183 20.46 -16.45 3.99
N PHE A 184 19.74 -15.33 3.76
CA PHE A 184 19.84 -14.55 2.54
C PHE A 184 21.27 -14.11 2.21
N THR A 185 22.07 -13.73 3.21
CA THR A 185 23.47 -13.33 3.00
C THR A 185 24.26 -14.45 2.28
N ALA A 186 24.11 -15.70 2.72
CA ALA A 186 24.77 -16.83 2.09
C ALA A 186 24.25 -17.14 0.68
N ILE A 187 22.97 -16.84 0.42
CA ILE A 187 22.38 -16.93 -0.92
C ILE A 187 22.95 -15.84 -1.82
N ALA A 188 22.97 -14.59 -1.32
CA ALA A 188 23.42 -13.42 -2.08
C ALA A 188 24.90 -13.50 -2.47
N GLU A 189 25.76 -14.05 -1.61
CA GLU A 189 27.19 -14.24 -1.91
C GLU A 189 27.46 -15.22 -3.07
N ARG A 190 26.49 -16.10 -3.40
CA ARG A 190 26.63 -17.11 -4.45
C ARG A 190 26.03 -16.71 -5.79
N LEU A 191 25.29 -15.60 -5.84
CA LEU A 191 24.54 -15.18 -7.01
C LEU A 191 25.15 -13.92 -7.66
N GLU A 192 25.14 -13.90 -8.98
CA GLU A 192 25.40 -12.67 -9.70
C GLU A 192 24.31 -11.61 -9.43
N PRO A 193 24.64 -10.30 -9.45
CA PRO A 193 23.69 -9.25 -9.10
C PRO A 193 22.35 -9.31 -9.86
N ARG A 194 22.37 -9.71 -11.12
CA ARG A 194 21.14 -9.87 -11.93
C ARG A 194 20.29 -11.05 -11.46
N GLN A 195 20.93 -12.17 -11.11
CA GLN A 195 20.24 -13.36 -10.59
C GLN A 195 19.62 -13.07 -9.23
N LEU A 196 20.32 -12.31 -8.38
CA LEU A 196 19.82 -11.89 -7.08
C LEU A 196 18.56 -11.03 -7.20
N VAL A 197 18.56 -10.03 -8.10
CA VAL A 197 17.37 -9.20 -8.36
C VAL A 197 16.21 -10.03 -8.90
N GLN A 198 16.50 -10.98 -9.79
CA GLN A 198 15.47 -11.87 -10.32
C GLN A 198 14.88 -12.76 -9.23
N LEU A 199 15.73 -13.36 -8.36
CA LEU A 199 15.29 -14.17 -7.23
C LEU A 199 14.37 -13.37 -6.29
N LEU A 200 14.74 -12.15 -5.93
CA LEU A 200 13.92 -11.28 -5.09
C LEU A 200 12.57 -10.96 -5.75
N ASN A 201 12.55 -10.69 -7.04
CA ASN A 201 11.31 -10.44 -7.78
C ASN A 201 10.42 -11.71 -7.85
N ASP A 202 11.03 -12.88 -8.08
CA ASP A 202 10.33 -14.17 -8.11
C ASP A 202 9.72 -14.49 -6.75
N VAL A 203 10.35 -14.07 -5.64
CA VAL A 203 9.85 -14.24 -4.27
C VAL A 203 8.78 -13.20 -3.94
N PHE A 204 9.07 -11.91 -4.13
CA PHE A 204 8.16 -10.85 -3.67
C PHE A 204 6.86 -10.77 -4.46
N THR A 205 6.86 -11.11 -5.76
CA THR A 205 5.66 -11.03 -6.58
C THR A 205 4.51 -11.87 -6.04
N PRO A 206 4.65 -13.20 -5.87
CA PRO A 206 3.56 -14.03 -5.34
C PRO A 206 3.19 -13.68 -3.90
N LEU A 207 4.15 -13.24 -3.07
CA LEU A 207 3.87 -12.85 -1.69
C LEU A 207 3.05 -11.56 -1.62
N THR A 208 3.37 -10.58 -2.46
CA THR A 208 2.60 -9.35 -2.60
C THR A 208 1.17 -9.61 -3.07
N GLU A 209 1.00 -10.52 -4.04
CA GLU A 209 -0.33 -10.94 -4.51
C GLU A 209 -1.17 -11.56 -3.39
N VAL A 210 -0.54 -12.38 -2.51
CA VAL A 210 -1.21 -12.95 -1.34
C VAL A 210 -1.62 -11.87 -0.37
N VAL A 211 -0.71 -10.95 0.00
CA VAL A 211 -1.00 -9.82 0.91
C VAL A 211 -2.18 -9.00 0.39
N HIS A 212 -2.18 -8.65 -0.90
CA HIS A 212 -3.26 -7.87 -1.52
C HIS A 212 -4.60 -8.64 -1.54
N ARG A 213 -4.58 -9.95 -1.80
CA ARG A 213 -5.77 -10.81 -1.80
C ARG A 213 -6.46 -10.83 -0.45
N HIS A 214 -5.68 -10.78 0.62
CA HIS A 214 -6.18 -10.70 2.00
C HIS A 214 -6.38 -9.26 2.50
N GLY A 215 -6.46 -8.27 1.61
CA GLY A 215 -6.73 -6.86 1.97
C GLY A 215 -5.59 -6.15 2.68
N GLY A 216 -4.38 -6.70 2.65
CA GLY A 216 -3.19 -6.09 3.25
C GLY A 216 -2.57 -5.02 2.36
N THR A 217 -1.85 -4.12 2.99
CA THR A 217 -1.08 -3.05 2.37
C THR A 217 0.40 -3.36 2.50
N ILE A 218 1.13 -3.42 1.37
CA ILE A 218 2.59 -3.48 1.41
C ILE A 218 3.11 -2.10 1.81
N ASP A 219 3.88 -2.04 2.88
CA ASP A 219 4.57 -0.82 3.30
C ASP A 219 5.84 -0.61 2.46
N LYS A 220 6.75 -1.55 2.55
CA LYS A 220 8.04 -1.48 1.85
C LYS A 220 8.74 -2.84 1.80
N TYR A 221 9.72 -2.93 0.89
CA TYR A 221 10.74 -3.96 0.91
C TYR A 221 12.00 -3.39 1.54
N ILE A 222 12.66 -4.14 2.43
CA ILE A 222 13.86 -3.74 3.16
C ILE A 222 14.92 -4.80 2.88
N GLY A 223 15.64 -4.66 1.75
CA GLY A 223 16.54 -5.70 1.27
C GLY A 223 15.76 -6.94 0.84
N ASP A 224 15.89 -8.02 1.59
CA ASP A 224 15.21 -9.30 1.43
C ASP A 224 13.96 -9.45 2.32
N ALA A 225 13.67 -8.43 3.12
CA ALA A 225 12.49 -8.41 3.98
C ALA A 225 11.32 -7.67 3.33
N LEU A 226 10.10 -8.12 3.64
CA LEU A 226 8.83 -7.52 3.28
C LEU A 226 8.12 -7.06 4.54
N MET A 227 7.62 -5.83 4.53
CA MET A 227 6.75 -5.29 5.56
C MET A 227 5.37 -5.02 5.00
N ALA A 228 4.33 -5.51 5.68
CA ALA A 228 2.93 -5.29 5.32
C ALA A 228 2.08 -5.03 6.57
N PHE A 229 0.92 -4.39 6.40
CA PHE A 229 -0.01 -4.15 7.48
C PHE A 229 -1.46 -4.23 7.03
N TRP A 230 -2.39 -4.42 7.98
CA TRP A 230 -3.84 -4.52 7.81
C TRP A 230 -4.54 -3.57 8.77
N GLY A 231 -5.73 -3.09 8.38
CA GLY A 231 -6.54 -2.14 9.16
C GLY A 231 -6.42 -0.69 8.70
N ALA A 232 -5.58 -0.42 7.69
CA ALA A 232 -5.46 0.86 7.01
C ALA A 232 -4.98 0.65 5.56
N PRO A 233 -5.29 1.59 4.64
CA PRO A 233 -6.03 2.84 4.82
C PRO A 233 -7.50 2.60 5.12
N LEU A 234 -8.08 1.54 4.55
CA LEU A 234 -9.45 1.12 4.83
C LEU A 234 -9.51 0.42 6.18
N ARG A 235 -10.59 0.68 6.93
CA ARG A 235 -10.84 -0.02 8.20
C ARG A 235 -11.19 -1.47 7.91
N ASP A 236 -10.53 -2.38 8.60
CA ASP A 236 -10.76 -3.82 8.52
C ASP A 236 -10.92 -4.37 9.94
N PRO A 237 -12.13 -4.70 10.38
CA PRO A 237 -12.35 -5.27 11.71
C PRO A 237 -11.67 -6.63 11.91
N SER A 238 -11.42 -7.37 10.83
CA SER A 238 -10.78 -8.70 10.82
C SER A 238 -9.30 -8.64 10.45
N HIS A 239 -8.65 -7.48 10.62
CA HIS A 239 -7.25 -7.25 10.22
C HIS A 239 -6.26 -8.30 10.75
N ALA A 240 -6.46 -8.82 11.97
CA ALA A 240 -5.58 -9.84 12.55
C ALA A 240 -5.78 -11.19 11.86
N GLU A 241 -7.02 -11.60 11.62
CA GLU A 241 -7.34 -12.85 10.92
C GLU A 241 -6.82 -12.83 9.49
N HIS A 242 -7.08 -11.76 8.74
CA HIS A 242 -6.61 -11.61 7.37
C HIS A 242 -5.08 -11.65 7.28
N ALA A 243 -4.37 -11.03 8.24
CA ALA A 243 -2.91 -11.07 8.31
C ALA A 243 -2.37 -12.48 8.55
N VAL A 244 -2.98 -13.25 9.45
CA VAL A 244 -2.54 -14.62 9.74
C VAL A 244 -2.85 -15.55 8.56
N ARG A 245 -4.04 -15.45 7.95
CA ARG A 245 -4.39 -16.21 6.74
C ARG A 245 -3.43 -15.90 5.59
N ALA A 246 -3.10 -14.61 5.40
CA ALA A 246 -2.09 -14.19 4.42
C ALA A 246 -0.74 -14.87 4.70
N ALA A 247 -0.26 -14.87 5.93
CA ALA A 247 1.02 -15.49 6.28
C ALA A 247 1.05 -17.01 6.02
N VAL A 248 -0.03 -17.71 6.34
CA VAL A 248 -0.15 -19.15 6.04
C VAL A 248 -0.14 -19.39 4.53
N GLU A 249 -0.88 -18.60 3.76
CA GLU A 249 -0.90 -18.71 2.30
C GLU A 249 0.44 -18.29 1.66
N MET A 250 1.15 -17.30 2.24
CA MET A 250 2.51 -16.92 1.83
C MET A 250 3.47 -18.11 1.95
N GLN A 251 3.43 -18.87 3.04
CA GLN A 251 4.25 -20.08 3.20
C GLN A 251 3.91 -21.16 2.17
N GLN A 252 2.63 -21.34 1.84
CA GLN A 252 2.22 -22.26 0.78
C GLN A 252 2.70 -21.80 -0.61
N ALA A 253 2.67 -20.50 -0.88
CA ALA A 253 3.18 -19.92 -2.12
C ALA A 253 4.71 -20.12 -2.24
N LEU A 254 5.44 -19.93 -1.14
CA LEU A 254 6.88 -20.18 -1.06
C LEU A 254 7.22 -21.67 -1.27
N ALA A 255 6.43 -22.58 -0.72
CA ALA A 255 6.65 -24.02 -0.93
C ALA A 255 6.51 -24.40 -2.42
N ARG A 256 5.52 -23.82 -3.12
CA ARG A 256 5.37 -23.96 -4.57
C ARG A 256 6.55 -23.35 -5.34
N LEU A 257 6.93 -22.13 -4.99
CA LEU A 257 8.06 -21.45 -5.61
C LEU A 257 9.37 -22.20 -5.41
N ARG A 258 9.63 -22.74 -4.23
CA ARG A 258 10.83 -23.54 -3.92
C ARG A 258 11.00 -24.73 -4.87
N THR A 259 9.90 -25.43 -5.18
CA THR A 259 9.91 -26.52 -6.16
C THR A 259 10.31 -26.03 -7.54
N ASP A 260 9.83 -24.87 -7.94
CA ASP A 260 10.15 -24.22 -9.23
C ASP A 260 11.60 -23.73 -9.28
N LEU A 261 12.10 -23.09 -8.23
CA LEU A 261 13.48 -22.63 -8.13
C LEU A 261 14.45 -23.80 -8.21
N THR A 262 14.18 -24.89 -7.48
CA THR A 262 15.01 -26.11 -7.51
C THR A 262 15.07 -26.69 -8.92
N ARG A 263 13.95 -26.75 -9.66
CA ARG A 263 13.93 -27.22 -11.05
C ARG A 263 14.76 -26.34 -12.01
N ARG A 264 14.88 -25.04 -11.71
CA ARG A 264 15.71 -24.09 -12.48
C ARG A 264 17.16 -24.06 -12.03
N GLY A 265 17.56 -24.85 -11.02
CA GLY A 265 18.91 -24.82 -10.42
C GLY A 265 19.20 -23.56 -9.59
N ALA A 266 18.16 -22.82 -9.21
CA ALA A 266 18.26 -21.67 -8.33
C ALA A 266 18.22 -22.10 -6.85
N PRO A 267 18.74 -21.27 -5.92
CA PRO A 267 18.70 -21.56 -4.49
C PRO A 267 17.27 -21.73 -3.98
N ALA A 268 17.05 -22.71 -3.11
CA ALA A 268 15.81 -22.84 -2.37
C ALA A 268 15.70 -21.68 -1.37
N VAL A 269 14.50 -21.09 -1.25
CA VAL A 269 14.23 -19.96 -0.36
C VAL A 269 13.26 -20.40 0.73
N GLU A 270 13.61 -20.10 1.97
CA GLU A 270 12.74 -20.20 3.14
C GLU A 270 12.58 -18.83 3.75
N MET A 271 11.44 -18.60 4.42
CA MET A 271 11.13 -17.29 5.00
C MET A 271 10.52 -17.45 6.39
N GLY A 272 10.99 -16.60 7.31
CA GLY A 272 10.38 -16.47 8.62
C GLY A 272 9.43 -15.27 8.67
N ILE A 273 8.23 -15.45 9.24
CA ILE A 273 7.19 -14.43 9.33
C ILE A 273 6.88 -14.16 10.80
N GLY A 274 6.83 -12.87 11.17
CA GLY A 274 6.40 -12.40 12.48
C GLY A 274 5.24 -11.42 12.38
N ILE A 275 4.20 -11.64 13.18
CA ILE A 275 2.96 -10.84 13.16
C ILE A 275 2.64 -10.34 14.56
N ASN A 276 2.29 -9.06 14.64
CA ASN A 276 1.83 -8.46 15.89
C ASN A 276 0.66 -7.50 15.65
N THR A 277 -0.29 -7.50 16.59
CA THR A 277 -1.45 -6.62 16.62
C THR A 277 -1.36 -5.65 17.78
N GLY A 278 -1.70 -4.39 17.54
CA GLY A 278 -1.75 -3.36 18.59
C GLY A 278 -2.02 -1.97 18.04
N THR A 279 -2.15 -1.00 18.93
CA THR A 279 -2.36 0.40 18.56
C THR A 279 -1.06 1.00 18.04
N MET A 280 -1.07 1.49 16.81
CA MET A 280 0.05 2.14 16.15
C MET A 280 -0.40 3.38 15.38
N SER A 281 0.51 4.28 15.07
CA SER A 281 0.22 5.46 14.25
C SER A 281 0.39 5.11 12.79
N VAL A 282 -0.62 5.42 11.97
CA VAL A 282 -0.61 5.25 10.50
C VAL A 282 -0.83 6.59 9.82
N GLY A 283 -0.11 6.86 8.75
CA GLY A 283 -0.26 8.11 8.00
C GLY A 283 0.96 8.42 7.15
N ASN A 284 0.96 9.62 6.58
CA ASN A 284 2.10 10.12 5.82
C ASN A 284 3.23 10.54 6.76
N MET A 285 4.34 9.84 6.65
CA MET A 285 5.53 10.09 7.46
C MET A 285 6.74 10.32 6.58
N GLY A 286 7.63 11.18 7.02
CA GLY A 286 8.86 11.46 6.29
C GLY A 286 9.31 12.91 6.39
N SER A 287 10.00 13.34 5.37
CA SER A 287 10.51 14.71 5.24
C SER A 287 9.78 15.46 4.14
N ARG A 288 10.00 16.78 4.06
CA ARG A 288 9.48 17.59 2.94
C ARG A 288 9.93 17.14 1.54
N TYR A 289 10.93 16.26 1.46
CA TYR A 289 11.46 15.73 0.19
C TYR A 289 10.96 14.33 -0.15
N ARG A 290 10.63 13.53 0.87
CA ARG A 290 10.16 12.17 0.70
C ARG A 290 9.14 11.86 1.79
N VAL A 291 7.95 11.52 1.38
CA VAL A 291 6.83 11.11 2.24
C VAL A 291 6.42 9.70 1.84
N ALA A 292 6.17 8.84 2.82
CA ALA A 292 5.63 7.51 2.62
C ALA A 292 4.43 7.33 3.56
N TYR A 293 3.39 6.69 3.05
CA TYR A 293 2.29 6.21 3.89
C TYR A 293 2.76 4.94 4.59
N THR A 294 2.88 4.98 5.91
CA THR A 294 3.52 3.92 6.70
C THR A 294 2.95 3.89 8.11
N VAL A 295 3.33 2.86 8.86
CA VAL A 295 2.96 2.67 10.26
C VAL A 295 4.19 2.80 11.16
N VAL A 296 4.01 3.41 12.35
CA VAL A 296 5.04 3.51 13.38
C VAL A 296 4.46 3.27 14.75
N GLY A 297 5.26 2.74 15.65
CA GLY A 297 4.90 2.50 17.03
C GLY A 297 5.62 1.29 17.61
N ASP A 298 5.49 1.08 18.90
CA ASP A 298 6.05 -0.07 19.59
C ASP A 298 5.56 -1.42 19.02
N PRO A 299 4.26 -1.58 18.63
CA PRO A 299 3.78 -2.82 18.02
C PRO A 299 4.49 -3.20 16.72
N VAL A 300 4.96 -2.22 15.94
CA VAL A 300 5.74 -2.46 14.71
C VAL A 300 7.10 -3.08 15.04
N ASN A 301 7.78 -2.52 16.05
CA ASN A 301 9.06 -3.04 16.52
C ASN A 301 8.92 -4.46 17.13
N ILE A 302 7.80 -4.74 17.80
CA ILE A 302 7.50 -6.08 18.34
C ILE A 302 7.39 -7.08 17.19
N ALA A 303 6.64 -6.78 16.12
CA ALA A 303 6.48 -7.68 14.97
C ALA A 303 7.83 -8.00 14.30
N ALA A 304 8.68 -6.99 14.11
CA ALA A 304 10.02 -7.20 13.55
C ALA A 304 10.88 -8.12 14.44
N ARG A 305 10.79 -7.99 15.76
CA ARG A 305 11.51 -8.85 16.70
C ARG A 305 10.93 -10.26 16.76
N VAL A 306 9.60 -10.40 16.69
CA VAL A 306 8.92 -11.70 16.59
C VAL A 306 9.34 -12.42 15.32
N GLN A 307 9.48 -11.69 14.21
CA GLN A 307 9.99 -12.27 12.97
C GLN A 307 11.42 -12.80 13.16
N ALA A 308 12.31 -12.06 13.82
CA ALA A 308 13.68 -12.53 14.09
C ALA A 308 13.71 -13.84 14.90
N LEU A 309 12.80 -14.01 15.87
CA LEU A 309 12.68 -15.26 16.66
C LEU A 309 12.22 -16.46 15.83
N SER A 310 11.68 -16.27 14.64
CA SER A 310 11.30 -17.38 13.75
C SER A 310 12.49 -18.25 13.33
N ARG A 311 13.71 -17.67 13.28
CA ARG A 311 14.95 -18.38 13.01
C ARG A 311 15.32 -19.29 14.19
N GLU A 312 15.23 -18.77 15.40
CA GLU A 312 15.63 -19.46 16.63
C GLU A 312 14.65 -20.58 17.02
N THR A 313 13.37 -20.36 16.77
CA THR A 313 12.31 -21.33 17.07
C THR A 313 12.03 -22.29 15.93
N HIS A 314 12.63 -22.06 14.75
CA HIS A 314 12.34 -22.76 13.50
C HIS A 314 10.85 -22.79 13.09
N ALA A 315 10.05 -21.90 13.66
CA ALA A 315 8.65 -21.70 13.26
C ALA A 315 8.57 -20.77 12.05
N ASP A 316 7.87 -21.18 11.01
CA ASP A 316 7.77 -20.39 9.78
C ASP A 316 6.90 -19.14 9.94
N VAL A 317 5.90 -19.20 10.81
CA VAL A 317 5.02 -18.09 11.16
C VAL A 317 4.90 -17.98 12.66
N LEU A 318 5.23 -16.82 13.22
CA LEU A 318 5.06 -16.50 14.63
C LEU A 318 4.06 -15.38 14.79
N VAL A 319 3.11 -15.55 15.72
CA VAL A 319 2.14 -14.52 16.09
C VAL A 319 2.16 -14.25 17.59
N THR A 320 1.91 -13.02 17.99
CA THR A 320 1.75 -12.65 19.39
C THR A 320 0.38 -13.05 19.91
N GLU A 321 0.21 -13.03 21.24
CA GLU A 321 -1.07 -13.31 21.88
C GLU A 321 -2.18 -12.35 21.45
N SER A 322 -1.86 -11.05 21.23
CA SER A 322 -2.82 -10.07 20.73
C SER A 322 -3.32 -10.41 19.33
N THR A 323 -2.40 -10.86 18.44
CA THR A 323 -2.77 -11.31 17.09
C THR A 323 -3.64 -12.56 17.14
N ARG A 324 -3.25 -13.55 17.95
CA ARG A 324 -4.03 -14.78 18.14
C ARG A 324 -5.46 -14.48 18.64
N ALA A 325 -5.59 -13.56 19.58
CA ALA A 325 -6.90 -13.18 20.12
C ALA A 325 -7.82 -12.56 19.05
N GLY A 326 -7.25 -11.77 18.10
CA GLY A 326 -7.98 -11.19 16.99
C GLY A 326 -8.22 -12.14 15.80
N ALA A 327 -7.68 -13.38 15.85
CA ALA A 327 -7.82 -14.41 14.80
C ALA A 327 -8.19 -15.76 15.41
N ALA A 328 -9.24 -15.76 16.22
CA ALA A 328 -9.64 -16.91 17.06
C ALA A 328 -10.20 -18.12 16.30
N ASP A 329 -10.50 -17.97 15.03
CA ASP A 329 -11.04 -19.07 14.19
C ASP A 329 -9.96 -20.03 13.65
N LEU A 330 -8.70 -19.67 13.85
CA LEU A 330 -7.56 -20.53 13.54
C LEU A 330 -7.11 -21.35 14.75
N ILE A 331 -6.44 -22.46 14.48
CA ILE A 331 -5.80 -23.29 15.48
C ILE A 331 -4.33 -22.93 15.57
N TYR A 332 -3.86 -22.85 16.80
CA TYR A 332 -2.49 -22.47 17.09
C TYR A 332 -1.79 -23.49 17.96
N ARG A 333 -0.50 -23.70 17.68
CA ARG A 333 0.45 -24.31 18.60
C ARG A 333 1.11 -23.21 19.43
N GLU A 334 1.16 -23.32 20.73
CA GLU A 334 1.98 -22.43 21.56
C GLU A 334 3.46 -22.75 21.36
N VAL A 335 4.25 -21.76 20.94
CA VAL A 335 5.71 -21.91 20.79
C VAL A 335 6.42 -21.70 22.12
N GLY A 336 5.85 -20.92 23.02
CA GLY A 336 6.37 -20.64 24.34
C GLY A 336 6.49 -19.14 24.61
N THR A 337 6.98 -18.82 25.79
CA THR A 337 7.29 -17.44 26.19
C THR A 337 8.77 -17.17 25.93
N LEU A 338 9.08 -16.30 24.96
CA LEU A 338 10.45 -15.95 24.61
C LEU A 338 10.77 -14.49 24.99
N ARG A 339 11.99 -14.28 25.46
CA ARG A 339 12.48 -12.94 25.77
C ARG A 339 12.84 -12.20 24.49
N VAL A 340 12.28 -11.03 24.32
CA VAL A 340 12.62 -10.14 23.21
C VAL A 340 13.66 -9.11 23.66
N ARG A 341 14.80 -9.01 22.98
CA ARG A 341 15.88 -8.06 23.33
C ARG A 341 15.33 -6.65 23.49
N GLY A 342 15.65 -6.01 24.65
CA GLY A 342 15.25 -4.63 24.95
C GLY A 342 13.81 -4.46 25.47
N LYS A 343 13.15 -5.52 25.91
CA LYS A 343 11.89 -5.48 26.66
C LYS A 343 12.04 -6.19 28.01
N THR A 344 11.39 -5.67 29.02
CA THR A 344 11.23 -6.34 30.31
C THR A 344 10.04 -7.30 30.23
N GLY A 345 10.32 -8.61 30.22
CA GLY A 345 9.33 -9.67 30.12
C GLY A 345 9.32 -10.40 28.77
N GLY A 346 8.90 -11.66 28.80
CA GLY A 346 8.76 -12.51 27.62
C GLY A 346 7.44 -12.29 26.90
N PHE A 347 7.43 -12.51 25.61
CA PHE A 347 6.23 -12.55 24.78
C PHE A 347 5.81 -14.02 24.58
N ARG A 348 4.56 -14.32 24.86
CA ARG A 348 4.00 -15.62 24.52
C ARG A 348 3.69 -15.64 23.03
N LEU A 349 4.31 -16.57 22.33
CA LEU A 349 4.25 -16.70 20.88
C LEU A 349 3.53 -17.96 20.47
N TYR A 350 2.87 -17.90 19.32
CA TYR A 350 2.07 -18.97 18.78
C TYR A 350 2.38 -19.15 17.30
N GLN A 351 2.26 -20.38 16.83
CA GLN A 351 2.33 -20.73 15.41
C GLN A 351 0.95 -21.16 14.93
N PRO A 352 0.39 -20.54 13.85
CA PRO A 352 -0.84 -21.03 13.24
C PRO A 352 -0.60 -22.39 12.59
N VAL A 353 -1.48 -23.36 12.83
CA VAL A 353 -1.38 -24.73 12.36
C VAL A 353 -2.41 -25.04 11.28
N GLY A 354 -3.60 -24.46 11.37
CA GLY A 354 -4.68 -24.68 10.43
C GLY A 354 -6.01 -24.08 10.88
N GLU A 355 -7.06 -24.42 10.14
CA GLU A 355 -8.43 -24.00 10.45
C GLU A 355 -9.13 -25.02 11.34
N LYS A 356 -10.01 -24.56 12.24
CA LYS A 356 -10.73 -25.41 13.18
C LYS A 356 -11.58 -26.48 12.48
N GLU A 357 -12.10 -26.16 11.31
CA GLU A 357 -13.05 -27.02 10.59
C GLU A 357 -12.35 -28.13 9.79
N SER A 358 -11.04 -28.04 9.55
CA SER A 358 -10.30 -28.93 8.65
C SER A 358 -9.09 -29.62 9.29
N LEU A 359 -9.05 -29.69 10.64
CA LEU A 359 -7.90 -30.26 11.33
C LEU A 359 -7.86 -31.79 11.23
N PRO A 360 -6.79 -32.38 10.63
CA PRO A 360 -6.63 -33.84 10.60
C PRO A 360 -6.49 -34.42 12.01
N PRO A 361 -7.02 -35.62 12.28
CA PRO A 361 -6.93 -36.24 13.61
C PRO A 361 -5.51 -36.41 14.14
N GLU A 362 -4.55 -36.69 13.25
CA GLU A 362 -3.12 -36.80 13.57
C GLU A 362 -2.57 -35.49 14.13
N VAL A 363 -2.93 -34.37 13.48
CA VAL A 363 -2.50 -33.03 13.91
C VAL A 363 -3.16 -32.66 15.25
N ALA A 364 -4.42 -33.03 15.46
CA ALA A 364 -5.10 -32.83 16.74
C ALA A 364 -4.42 -33.61 17.87
N SER A 365 -4.04 -34.87 17.63
CA SER A 365 -3.30 -35.69 18.58
C SER A 365 -1.94 -35.11 18.91
N TRP A 366 -1.18 -34.72 17.90
CA TRP A 366 0.11 -34.08 18.05
C TRP A 366 0.02 -32.78 18.88
N LEU A 367 -0.96 -31.92 18.62
CA LEU A 367 -1.19 -30.71 19.42
C LEU A 367 -1.49 -31.02 20.87
N ALA A 368 -2.32 -32.05 21.15
CA ALA A 368 -2.64 -32.46 22.50
C ALA A 368 -1.41 -33.01 23.25
N ASP A 369 -0.50 -33.71 22.56
CA ASP A 369 0.77 -34.19 23.15
C ASP A 369 1.71 -33.02 23.43
N HIS A 370 1.79 -32.04 22.50
CA HIS A 370 2.55 -30.82 22.69
C HIS A 370 2.03 -29.99 23.89
N GLU A 371 0.72 -29.79 24.01
CA GLU A 371 0.11 -29.07 25.15
C GLU A 371 0.42 -29.77 26.49
N ARG A 372 0.40 -31.12 26.52
CA ARG A 372 0.77 -31.89 27.71
C ARG A 372 2.26 -31.71 28.07
N ALA A 373 3.14 -31.63 27.07
CA ALA A 373 4.55 -31.36 27.30
C ALA A 373 4.78 -29.95 27.86
N LEU A 374 4.09 -28.93 27.30
CA LEU A 374 4.10 -27.56 27.79
C LEU A 374 3.56 -27.45 29.23
N ALA A 375 2.45 -28.14 29.54
CA ALA A 375 1.89 -28.14 30.89
C ALA A 375 2.88 -28.72 31.91
N ALA A 376 3.63 -29.76 31.56
CA ALA A 376 4.69 -30.28 32.41
C ALA A 376 5.85 -29.29 32.57
N PHE A 377 6.23 -28.61 31.50
CA PHE A 377 7.28 -27.58 31.48
C PHE A 377 6.92 -26.39 32.39
N TYR A 378 5.76 -25.81 32.23
CA TYR A 378 5.31 -24.68 33.05
C TYR A 378 5.06 -25.07 34.50
N ALA A 379 4.63 -26.33 34.76
CA ALA A 379 4.48 -26.87 36.10
C ALA A 379 5.84 -27.23 36.75
N ARG A 380 6.99 -26.98 36.07
CA ARG A 380 8.34 -27.30 36.56
C ARG A 380 8.55 -28.80 36.83
N ARG A 381 7.77 -29.66 36.18
CA ARG A 381 7.93 -31.12 36.22
C ARG A 381 8.95 -31.52 35.16
N TRP A 382 10.23 -31.15 35.41
CA TRP A 382 11.30 -31.20 34.40
C TRP A 382 11.53 -32.59 33.79
N ASP A 383 11.55 -33.66 34.61
CA ASP A 383 11.77 -35.01 34.13
C ASP A 383 10.62 -35.48 33.23
N GLU A 384 9.38 -35.12 33.57
CA GLU A 384 8.22 -35.42 32.72
C GLU A 384 8.28 -34.59 31.41
N ALA A 385 8.68 -33.33 31.50
CA ALA A 385 8.81 -32.46 30.32
C ALA A 385 9.88 -32.99 29.36
N VAL A 386 11.05 -33.41 29.90
CA VAL A 386 12.12 -34.06 29.09
C VAL A 386 11.60 -35.30 28.36
N THR A 387 10.87 -36.15 29.07
CA THR A 387 10.33 -37.39 28.48
C THR A 387 9.34 -37.09 27.37
N ARG A 388 8.42 -36.12 27.59
CA ARG A 388 7.39 -35.77 26.62
C ARG A 388 7.97 -35.06 25.38
N PHE A 389 8.84 -34.06 25.58
CA PHE A 389 9.49 -33.37 24.47
C PHE A 389 10.47 -34.29 23.72
N GLY A 390 11.16 -35.20 24.42
CA GLY A 390 12.01 -36.21 23.79
C GLY A 390 11.24 -37.14 22.87
N ARG A 391 10.01 -37.54 23.28
CA ARG A 391 9.12 -38.35 22.42
C ARG A 391 8.66 -37.54 21.21
N LEU A 392 8.20 -36.32 21.40
CA LEU A 392 7.77 -35.43 20.31
C LEU A 392 8.91 -35.16 19.31
N TRP A 393 10.13 -34.96 19.80
CA TRP A 393 11.30 -34.80 18.94
C TRP A 393 11.66 -36.10 18.16
N ALA A 394 11.48 -37.24 18.77
CA ALA A 394 11.71 -38.53 18.07
C ALA A 394 10.65 -38.79 16.98
N GLU A 395 9.43 -38.36 17.17
CA GLU A 395 8.31 -38.47 16.22
C GLU A 395 8.40 -37.40 15.10
N HIS A 396 8.93 -36.19 15.43
CA HIS A 396 9.05 -35.04 14.54
C HIS A 396 10.45 -34.42 14.56
N PRO A 397 11.48 -35.14 14.06
CA PRO A 397 12.87 -34.67 14.13
C PRO A 397 13.17 -33.44 13.28
N GLU A 398 12.28 -33.10 12.35
CA GLU A 398 12.33 -31.88 11.55
C GLU A 398 11.90 -30.63 12.35
N ASP A 399 11.15 -30.80 13.44
CA ASP A 399 10.66 -29.71 14.27
C ASP A 399 11.66 -29.33 15.36
N ARG A 400 12.55 -28.43 15.03
CA ARG A 400 13.64 -27.99 15.92
C ARG A 400 13.17 -27.20 17.16
N LEU A 401 11.89 -26.86 17.26
CA LEU A 401 11.34 -26.30 18.48
C LEU A 401 11.51 -27.26 19.67
N TYR A 402 11.37 -28.57 19.42
CA TYR A 402 11.55 -29.58 20.49
C TYR A 402 13.00 -29.70 20.94
N GLU A 403 13.96 -29.50 20.04
CA GLU A 403 15.37 -29.40 20.38
C GLU A 403 15.62 -28.20 21.30
N LEU A 404 15.04 -27.04 20.99
CA LEU A 404 15.14 -25.83 21.83
C LEU A 404 14.61 -26.09 23.25
N TYR A 405 13.45 -26.78 23.38
CA TYR A 405 12.90 -27.15 24.70
C TYR A 405 13.83 -28.08 25.45
N LEU A 406 14.38 -29.11 24.78
CA LEU A 406 15.27 -30.08 25.38
C LEU A 406 16.59 -29.43 25.85
N ASN A 407 17.14 -28.50 25.07
CA ASN A 407 18.35 -27.74 25.45
C ASN A 407 18.09 -26.89 26.72
N ASN A 408 16.94 -26.18 26.77
CA ASN A 408 16.55 -25.44 27.97
C ASN A 408 16.35 -26.34 29.19
N LEU A 409 15.67 -27.48 29.03
CA LEU A 409 15.41 -28.45 30.07
C LEU A 409 16.72 -29.06 30.61
N ARG A 410 17.71 -29.27 29.75
CA ARG A 410 19.04 -29.74 30.19
C ARG A 410 19.70 -28.75 31.16
N VAL A 411 19.65 -27.45 30.84
CA VAL A 411 20.17 -26.42 31.74
C VAL A 411 19.48 -26.46 33.11
N PHE A 412 18.14 -26.69 33.11
CA PHE A 412 17.34 -26.74 34.35
C PHE A 412 17.51 -28.02 35.16
N THR A 413 17.87 -29.15 34.52
CA THR A 413 18.02 -30.44 35.18
C THR A 413 19.46 -30.69 35.64
N GLN A 414 20.48 -30.18 34.91
CA GLN A 414 21.90 -30.41 35.21
C GLN A 414 22.55 -29.27 35.99
N GLY A 415 21.91 -28.08 36.02
CA GLY A 415 22.37 -26.88 36.70
C GLY A 415 21.62 -26.58 38.00
N PRO A 416 21.98 -25.49 38.70
CA PRO A 416 21.18 -24.98 39.80
C PRO A 416 19.81 -24.58 39.29
N ARG A 417 18.76 -25.13 39.93
CA ARG A 417 17.36 -24.84 39.53
C ARG A 417 17.11 -23.33 39.61
N PRO A 418 16.60 -22.68 38.53
CA PRO A 418 16.40 -21.26 38.51
C PRO A 418 15.34 -20.84 39.52
N THR A 419 15.75 -20.16 40.57
CA THR A 419 14.86 -19.50 41.53
C THR A 419 14.32 -18.25 40.88
N GLY A 420 12.97 -18.20 40.68
CA GLY A 420 12.35 -17.03 40.04
C GLY A 420 12.16 -17.12 38.50
N TRP A 421 12.33 -18.31 37.91
CA TRP A 421 12.04 -18.52 36.51
C TRP A 421 10.55 -18.23 36.20
N SER A 422 10.33 -17.41 35.18
CA SER A 422 9.01 -16.87 34.78
C SER A 422 8.33 -17.64 33.62
N GLY A 423 8.87 -18.82 33.25
CA GLY A 423 8.34 -19.61 32.12
C GLY A 423 8.95 -19.25 30.77
N GLU A 424 10.00 -18.42 30.78
CA GLU A 424 10.68 -18.00 29.55
C GLU A 424 11.63 -19.07 29.05
N LEU A 425 11.63 -19.26 27.71
CA LEU A 425 12.65 -20.00 26.98
C LEU A 425 13.85 -19.09 26.67
N ASP A 426 15.03 -19.64 26.80
CA ASP A 426 16.25 -19.00 26.34
C ASP A 426 16.58 -19.54 24.93
N PRO A 427 16.47 -18.72 23.88
CA PRO A 427 16.78 -19.16 22.53
C PRO A 427 18.29 -19.42 22.33
N ASP A 428 19.13 -18.81 23.15
CA ASP A 428 20.60 -18.99 23.13
C ASP A 428 21.05 -20.13 24.05
N ALA A 429 20.12 -20.98 24.56
CA ALA A 429 20.49 -22.12 25.39
C ALA A 429 21.48 -23.06 24.64
N PRO A 430 22.60 -23.44 25.29
CA PRO A 430 23.68 -24.14 24.60
C PRO A 430 23.23 -25.48 24.00
N ASP A 431 23.56 -25.69 22.73
CA ASP A 431 23.33 -26.92 22.02
C ASP A 431 24.02 -28.09 22.74
N GLY A 432 23.28 -29.12 23.05
CA GLY A 432 23.85 -30.25 23.79
C GLY A 432 23.16 -31.58 23.59
N PHE A 433 22.06 -31.63 22.87
CA PHE A 433 21.33 -32.85 22.57
C PHE A 433 21.77 -33.57 21.29
N ALA A 434 22.77 -33.08 20.57
CA ALA A 434 23.32 -33.70 19.35
C ALA A 434 23.87 -35.12 19.53
N SER A 435 23.87 -35.67 20.76
CA SER A 435 24.41 -37.01 21.08
C SER A 435 23.45 -37.98 21.76
N VAL A 436 22.12 -37.80 21.60
CA VAL A 436 21.20 -38.88 21.96
C VAL A 436 21.26 -39.92 20.85
N PRO A 437 21.68 -41.21 21.14
CA PRO A 437 21.80 -42.22 20.10
C PRO A 437 20.47 -42.43 19.40
N THR A 438 20.43 -42.17 18.13
CA THR A 438 19.32 -42.52 17.26
C THR A 438 19.27 -44.05 17.14
N ARG A 439 18.17 -44.61 17.62
CA ARG A 439 17.65 -45.98 17.53
C ARG A 439 18.13 -47.00 18.58
N PRO A 440 17.20 -47.60 19.33
CA PRO A 440 17.40 -48.98 19.70
C PRO A 440 17.36 -49.82 18.39
N ALA A 441 18.42 -50.60 18.18
CA ALA A 441 18.41 -51.64 17.16
C ALA A 441 17.28 -52.62 17.48
N VAL A 442 16.41 -52.85 16.51
CA VAL A 442 15.50 -54.00 16.45
C VAL A 442 16.15 -55.02 15.53
#